data_0592a6ae66d3ddf833a06dfbf5fba317
#
_entry.id   0592a6ae66d3ddf833a06dfbf5fba317
#
_cell.length_a   1.000
_cell.length_b   1.000
_cell.length_c   1.000
_cell.angle_alpha   90.00
_cell.angle_beta   90.00
_cell.angle_gamma   90.00
#
_symmetry.space_group_name_H-M   'P 1'
#
loop_
_entity.id
_entity.type
_entity.pdbx_description
1 polymer ?
#
loop_
_entity_poly.entity_id
_entity_poly.type
_entity_poly.pdbx_seq_one_letter_code
_entity_poly.pdbx_strand_id
1 'polypeptide(L)'
;MKKNVIISLADEKYFDLLDELVDSIQRFKESQNTAICILDAGLTEGQRQNLSNKVDEIKSADWDIKVPEFKVKGKEWLKSQVSRAFLTKYFPDYEKYLWIDADAWVNSWDAVELYFKGCENNKLSIATSADRAYGRVLRAEWFLGSFARIKSQNY
;
A
#
# COMPACT_ATOMS: atom_id res chain seq x y z
N MET A 1 16.11 0.47 -16.79
CA MET A 1 15.68 0.00 -15.47
C MET A 1 14.64 1.00 -14.94
N LYS A 2 13.48 0.54 -14.51
CA LYS A 2 12.41 1.38 -13.98
C LYS A 2 12.85 1.95 -12.63
N LYS A 3 12.72 3.28 -12.46
CA LYS A 3 13.20 3.98 -11.24
C LYS A 3 12.10 4.13 -10.19
N ASN A 4 10.86 4.20 -10.62
CA ASN A 4 9.69 4.36 -9.77
C ASN A 4 8.94 3.04 -9.67
N VAL A 5 8.32 2.80 -8.52
CA VAL A 5 7.49 1.61 -8.28
C VAL A 5 6.17 1.98 -7.63
N ILE A 6 5.09 1.37 -8.11
CA ILE A 6 3.78 1.34 -7.46
C ILE A 6 3.67 0.00 -6.75
N ILE A 7 3.28 0.02 -5.48
CA ILE A 7 3.16 -1.19 -4.66
C ILE A 7 1.76 -1.25 -4.07
N SER A 8 1.18 -2.43 -4.10
CA SER A 8 -0.08 -2.75 -3.43
C SER A 8 0.03 -4.09 -2.72
N LEU A 9 -0.99 -4.44 -1.93
CA LEU A 9 -1.08 -5.71 -1.23
C LEU A 9 -2.51 -6.21 -1.24
N ALA A 10 -2.69 -7.51 -1.45
CA ALA A 10 -3.97 -8.17 -1.23
C ALA A 10 -3.81 -9.58 -0.66
N ASP A 11 -4.86 -10.08 -0.05
CA ASP A 11 -5.13 -11.48 0.21
C ASP A 11 -6.11 -12.04 -0.85
N GLU A 12 -6.46 -13.31 -0.70
CA GLU A 12 -7.42 -13.99 -1.60
C GLU A 12 -8.73 -13.22 -1.80
N LYS A 13 -9.25 -12.57 -0.76
CA LYS A 13 -10.56 -11.90 -0.77
C LYS A 13 -10.53 -10.57 -1.50
N TYR A 14 -9.39 -9.90 -1.51
CA TYR A 14 -9.19 -8.61 -2.15
C TYR A 14 -8.58 -8.72 -3.55
N PHE A 15 -8.38 -9.94 -4.05
CA PHE A 15 -7.74 -10.18 -5.33
C PHE A 15 -8.44 -9.45 -6.50
N ASP A 16 -9.75 -9.52 -6.60
CA ASP A 16 -10.49 -8.91 -7.71
C ASP A 16 -10.28 -7.39 -7.75
N LEU A 17 -10.29 -6.73 -6.59
CA LEU A 17 -10.00 -5.30 -6.47
C LEU A 17 -8.54 -4.98 -6.85
N LEU A 18 -7.60 -5.82 -6.41
CA LEU A 18 -6.20 -5.66 -6.78
C LEU A 18 -5.99 -5.82 -8.29
N ASP A 19 -6.64 -6.79 -8.91
CA ASP A 19 -6.54 -7.03 -10.36
C ASP A 19 -7.08 -5.84 -11.15
N GLU A 20 -8.23 -5.29 -10.74
CA GLU A 20 -8.79 -4.07 -11.29
C GLU A 20 -7.88 -2.84 -11.09
N LEU A 21 -7.24 -2.71 -9.93
CA LEU A 21 -6.24 -1.66 -9.70
C LEU A 21 -5.09 -1.79 -10.70
N VAL A 22 -4.53 -2.99 -10.86
CA VAL A 22 -3.41 -3.24 -11.81
C VAL A 22 -3.85 -2.87 -13.24
N ASP A 23 -5.03 -3.30 -13.66
CA ASP A 23 -5.57 -2.96 -14.97
C ASP A 23 -5.77 -1.45 -15.14
N SER A 24 -6.21 -0.75 -14.08
CA SER A 24 -6.36 0.70 -14.09
C SER A 24 -5.04 1.44 -14.28
N ILE A 25 -3.95 0.90 -13.75
CA ILE A 25 -2.59 1.44 -13.92
C ILE A 25 -2.10 1.18 -15.35
N GLN A 26 -2.25 -0.05 -15.82
CA GLN A 26 -1.70 -0.49 -17.12
C GLN A 26 -2.34 0.16 -18.34
N ARG A 27 -3.55 0.71 -18.22
CA ARG A 27 -4.20 1.43 -19.32
C ARG A 27 -3.48 2.72 -19.75
N PHE A 28 -2.56 3.23 -18.91
CA PHE A 28 -1.76 4.42 -19.22
C PHE A 28 -0.43 4.03 -19.85
N LYS A 29 -0.04 4.67 -20.95
CA LYS A 29 1.24 4.42 -21.62
C LYS A 29 2.45 4.73 -20.70
N GLU A 30 2.30 5.74 -19.88
CA GLU A 30 3.30 6.20 -18.93
C GLU A 30 3.67 5.14 -17.88
N SER A 31 2.74 4.21 -17.59
CA SER A 31 2.96 3.10 -16.65
C SER A 31 4.10 2.18 -17.09
N GLN A 32 4.43 2.14 -18.38
CA GLN A 32 5.53 1.31 -18.90
C GLN A 32 6.90 1.66 -18.28
N ASN A 33 7.07 2.88 -17.78
CA ASN A 33 8.27 3.35 -17.12
C ASN A 33 8.24 3.22 -15.60
N THR A 34 7.13 2.72 -15.03
CA THR A 34 6.92 2.52 -13.61
C THR A 34 6.74 1.03 -13.32
N ALA A 35 7.44 0.49 -12.34
CA ALA A 35 7.24 -0.88 -11.92
C ALA A 35 5.92 -1.03 -11.15
N ILE A 36 5.30 -2.19 -11.28
CA ILE A 36 4.16 -2.59 -10.47
C ILE A 36 4.60 -3.82 -9.68
N CYS A 37 4.64 -3.71 -8.35
CA CYS A 37 5.05 -4.79 -7.47
C CYS A 37 3.94 -5.10 -6.47
N ILE A 38 3.74 -6.37 -6.16
CA ILE A 38 2.67 -6.81 -5.27
C ILE A 38 3.23 -7.53 -4.06
N LEU A 39 2.70 -7.19 -2.89
CA LEU A 39 2.88 -7.96 -1.67
C LEU A 39 1.71 -8.93 -1.50
N ASP A 40 2.04 -10.20 -1.48
CA ASP A 40 1.09 -11.30 -1.32
C ASP A 40 0.86 -11.56 0.18
N ALA A 41 -0.37 -11.31 0.64
CA ALA A 41 -0.81 -11.57 2.02
C ALA A 41 -1.68 -12.83 2.14
N GLY A 42 -1.68 -13.70 1.14
CA GLY A 42 -2.46 -14.93 1.12
C GLY A 42 -3.28 -15.10 -0.15
N LEU A 43 -2.70 -14.79 -1.30
CA LEU A 43 -3.27 -15.10 -2.61
C LEU A 43 -3.25 -16.60 -2.86
N THR A 44 -4.23 -17.11 -3.59
CA THR A 44 -4.18 -18.47 -4.13
C THR A 44 -3.12 -18.58 -5.24
N GLU A 45 -2.65 -19.78 -5.51
CA GLU A 45 -1.66 -20.02 -6.59
C GLU A 45 -2.18 -19.53 -7.96
N GLY A 46 -3.47 -19.77 -8.26
CA GLY A 46 -4.08 -19.30 -9.51
C GLY A 46 -4.12 -17.78 -9.62
N GLN A 47 -4.43 -17.09 -8.52
CA GLN A 47 -4.43 -15.63 -8.46
C GLN A 47 -3.02 -15.08 -8.63
N ARG A 48 -2.04 -15.69 -7.95
CA ARG A 48 -0.63 -15.32 -8.06
C ARG A 48 -0.12 -15.49 -9.50
N GLN A 49 -0.47 -16.60 -10.15
CA GLN A 49 -0.10 -16.86 -11.55
C GLN A 49 -0.74 -15.84 -12.50
N ASN A 50 -2.00 -15.47 -12.28
CA ASN A 50 -2.66 -14.41 -13.05
C ASN A 50 -1.88 -13.09 -12.95
N LEU A 51 -1.60 -12.63 -11.73
CA LEU A 51 -0.87 -11.40 -11.49
C LEU A 51 0.55 -11.41 -12.06
N SER A 52 1.24 -12.56 -12.02
CA SER A 52 2.63 -12.68 -12.51
C SER A 52 2.78 -12.31 -13.99
N ASN A 53 1.70 -12.39 -14.77
CA ASN A 53 1.68 -11.96 -16.16
C ASN A 53 1.45 -10.46 -16.36
N LYS A 54 1.04 -9.75 -15.29
CA LYS A 54 0.65 -8.34 -15.33
C LYS A 54 1.62 -7.42 -14.58
N VAL A 55 2.39 -7.95 -13.62
CA VAL A 55 3.21 -7.13 -12.72
C VAL A 55 4.69 -7.50 -12.81
N ASP A 56 5.56 -6.61 -12.37
CA ASP A 56 7.01 -6.82 -12.47
C ASP A 56 7.53 -7.80 -11.41
N GLU A 57 6.97 -7.78 -10.18
CA GLU A 57 7.41 -8.66 -9.09
C GLU A 57 6.30 -8.91 -8.06
N ILE A 58 6.27 -10.13 -7.51
CA ILE A 58 5.38 -10.49 -6.38
C ILE A 58 6.22 -11.10 -5.27
N LYS A 59 6.11 -10.56 -4.06
CA LYS A 59 6.75 -11.06 -2.85
C LYS A 59 5.75 -11.34 -1.75
N SER A 60 6.00 -12.37 -0.95
CA SER A 60 5.18 -12.64 0.23
C SER A 60 5.34 -11.54 1.27
N ALA A 61 4.22 -11.08 1.82
CA ALA A 61 4.21 -10.11 2.90
C ALA A 61 4.46 -10.80 4.26
N ASP A 62 5.35 -10.22 5.05
CA ASP A 62 5.65 -10.66 6.41
C ASP A 62 5.00 -9.76 7.46
N TRP A 63 5.03 -10.21 8.71
CA TRP A 63 4.80 -9.36 9.86
C TRP A 63 6.10 -8.61 10.20
N ASP A 64 6.29 -7.42 9.64
CA ASP A 64 7.50 -6.60 9.79
C ASP A 64 7.72 -6.08 11.22
N ILE A 65 6.72 -6.21 12.08
CA ILE A 65 6.77 -5.88 13.50
C ILE A 65 6.29 -7.06 14.35
N LYS A 66 6.77 -7.14 15.58
CA LYS A 66 6.28 -8.14 16.53
C LYS A 66 4.85 -7.81 16.95
N VAL A 67 3.90 -8.63 16.56
CA VAL A 67 2.50 -8.53 16.97
C VAL A 67 2.11 -9.83 17.67
N PRO A 68 1.39 -9.78 18.81
CA PRO A 68 0.90 -11.00 19.44
C PRO A 68 -0.02 -11.79 18.51
N GLU A 69 0.24 -13.09 18.34
CA GLU A 69 -0.45 -13.96 17.39
C GLU A 69 -1.97 -13.90 17.53
N PHE A 70 -2.48 -13.88 18.77
CA PHE A 70 -3.92 -13.85 19.04
C PHE A 70 -4.64 -12.59 18.49
N LYS A 71 -3.89 -11.50 18.22
CA LYS A 71 -4.44 -10.26 17.65
C LYS A 71 -4.54 -10.31 16.13
N VAL A 72 -3.71 -11.12 15.48
CA VAL A 72 -3.54 -11.13 14.02
C VAL A 72 -3.97 -12.42 13.36
N LYS A 73 -4.24 -13.48 14.11
CA LYS A 73 -4.67 -14.78 13.61
C LYS A 73 -5.90 -14.63 12.71
N GLY A 74 -5.78 -15.09 11.45
CA GLY A 74 -6.83 -14.98 10.43
C GLY A 74 -7.08 -13.56 9.91
N LYS A 75 -6.13 -12.62 10.12
CA LYS A 75 -6.22 -11.24 9.67
C LYS A 75 -4.97 -10.85 8.86
N GLU A 76 -4.60 -11.69 7.91
CA GLU A 76 -3.38 -11.49 7.09
C GLU A 76 -3.39 -10.15 6.34
N TRP A 77 -4.57 -9.65 5.98
CA TRP A 77 -4.76 -8.34 5.38
C TRP A 77 -4.17 -7.18 6.22
N LEU A 78 -4.05 -7.34 7.56
CA LEU A 78 -3.43 -6.33 8.43
C LEU A 78 -1.94 -6.13 8.12
N LYS A 79 -1.30 -7.05 7.42
CA LYS A 79 0.07 -6.87 6.92
C LYS A 79 0.18 -5.59 6.08
N SER A 80 -0.89 -5.20 5.34
CA SER A 80 -0.94 -3.96 4.57
C SER A 80 -0.68 -2.72 5.42
N GLN A 81 -1.11 -2.72 6.69
CA GLN A 81 -0.92 -1.59 7.58
C GLN A 81 0.53 -1.44 8.05
N VAL A 82 1.27 -2.54 8.06
CA VAL A 82 2.65 -2.59 8.55
C VAL A 82 3.64 -2.44 7.41
N SER A 83 3.46 -3.19 6.32
CA SER A 83 4.40 -3.28 5.20
C SER A 83 4.66 -1.94 4.51
N ARG A 84 3.74 -0.99 4.59
CA ARG A 84 3.92 0.38 4.03
C ARG A 84 5.17 1.09 4.52
N ALA A 85 5.61 0.81 5.74
CA ALA A 85 6.82 1.40 6.31
C ALA A 85 8.10 0.68 5.88
N PHE A 86 7.99 -0.48 5.22
CA PHE A 86 9.11 -1.37 4.90
C PHE A 86 9.24 -1.68 3.41
N LEU A 87 8.69 -0.84 2.53
CA LEU A 87 8.67 -1.08 1.08
C LEU A 87 10.06 -1.29 0.49
N THR A 88 11.05 -0.54 0.96
CA THR A 88 12.45 -0.68 0.53
C THR A 88 13.10 -2.00 0.96
N LYS A 89 12.59 -2.66 2.01
CA LYS A 89 13.00 -4.02 2.42
C LYS A 89 12.57 -5.05 1.39
N TYR A 90 11.34 -4.91 0.89
CA TYR A 90 10.79 -5.84 -0.09
C TYR A 90 11.34 -5.59 -1.48
N PHE A 91 11.44 -4.34 -1.89
CA PHE A 91 11.81 -3.93 -3.25
C PHE A 91 12.91 -2.85 -3.19
N PRO A 92 14.19 -3.23 -3.00
CA PRO A 92 15.27 -2.27 -2.68
C PRO A 92 15.73 -1.41 -3.85
N ASP A 93 15.45 -1.78 -5.11
CA ASP A 93 16.13 -1.24 -6.28
C ASP A 93 15.43 -0.04 -6.93
N TYR A 94 14.52 0.62 -6.22
CA TYR A 94 13.78 1.76 -6.74
C TYR A 94 14.14 3.07 -6.03
N GLU A 95 13.99 4.19 -6.75
CA GLU A 95 14.24 5.53 -6.21
C GLU A 95 13.02 6.13 -5.52
N LYS A 96 11.81 5.86 -6.06
CA LYS A 96 10.54 6.38 -5.53
C LYS A 96 9.52 5.27 -5.40
N TYR A 97 8.82 5.28 -4.28
CA TYR A 97 7.83 4.28 -3.89
C TYR A 97 6.46 4.93 -3.73
N LEU A 98 5.45 4.40 -4.41
CA LEU A 98 4.07 4.81 -4.24
C LEU A 98 3.25 3.61 -3.77
N TRP A 99 2.65 3.74 -2.59
CA TRP A 99 1.67 2.78 -2.12
C TRP A 99 0.28 3.19 -2.59
N ILE A 100 -0.46 2.23 -3.16
CA ILE A 100 -1.87 2.38 -3.51
C ILE A 100 -2.62 1.20 -2.88
N ASP A 101 -3.70 1.46 -2.13
CA ASP A 101 -4.53 0.40 -1.57
C ASP A 101 -5.24 -0.38 -2.69
N ALA A 102 -5.44 -1.69 -2.50
CA ALA A 102 -6.01 -2.58 -3.53
C ALA A 102 -7.43 -2.20 -3.96
N ASP A 103 -8.17 -1.52 -3.09
CA ASP A 103 -9.53 -1.01 -3.35
C ASP A 103 -9.57 0.40 -3.97
N ALA A 104 -8.42 0.87 -4.44
CA ALA A 104 -8.31 2.13 -5.16
C ALA A 104 -8.30 1.92 -6.69
N TRP A 105 -8.44 3.01 -7.42
CA TRP A 105 -8.43 3.03 -8.88
C TRP A 105 -7.64 4.23 -9.40
N VAL A 106 -6.73 4.01 -10.35
CA VAL A 106 -5.99 5.11 -10.98
C VAL A 106 -6.84 5.68 -12.13
N ASN A 107 -7.40 6.85 -11.91
CA ASN A 107 -8.26 7.51 -12.90
C ASN A 107 -7.52 8.50 -13.82
N SER A 108 -6.38 9.02 -13.37
CA SER A 108 -5.50 9.90 -14.15
C SER A 108 -4.05 9.64 -13.77
N TRP A 109 -3.17 9.60 -14.79
CA TRP A 109 -1.74 9.46 -14.54
C TRP A 109 -1.12 10.71 -13.89
N ASP A 110 -1.69 11.88 -14.11
CA ASP A 110 -1.27 13.12 -13.44
C ASP A 110 -1.29 12.99 -11.91
N ALA A 111 -2.25 12.22 -11.37
CA ALA A 111 -2.31 11.96 -9.94
C ALA A 111 -1.10 11.14 -9.47
N VAL A 112 -0.68 10.12 -10.21
CA VAL A 112 0.51 9.32 -9.92
C VAL A 112 1.77 10.18 -9.97
N GLU A 113 1.90 11.02 -11.01
CA GLU A 113 3.03 11.94 -11.14
C GLU A 113 3.08 12.96 -10.01
N LEU A 114 1.93 13.46 -9.57
CA LEU A 114 1.86 14.39 -8.44
C LEU A 114 2.43 13.78 -7.16
N TYR A 115 2.12 12.50 -6.88
CA TYR A 115 2.70 11.80 -5.73
C TYR A 115 4.21 11.62 -5.87
N PHE A 116 4.71 11.23 -7.05
CA PHE A 116 6.15 11.09 -7.29
C PHE A 116 6.89 12.43 -7.24
N LYS A 117 6.29 13.53 -7.67
CA LYS A 117 6.84 14.89 -7.50
C LYS A 117 6.81 15.33 -6.04
N GLY A 118 5.73 15.02 -5.33
CA GLY A 118 5.58 15.38 -3.91
C GLY A 118 6.63 14.75 -2.98
N CYS A 119 7.20 13.60 -3.36
CA CYS A 119 8.23 12.93 -2.57
C CYS A 119 9.68 13.33 -2.94
N GLU A 120 9.87 14.30 -3.83
CA GLU A 120 11.20 14.83 -4.15
C GLU A 120 11.85 15.49 -2.93
N ASN A 121 13.18 15.52 -2.92
CA ASN A 121 13.98 16.06 -1.81
C ASN A 121 13.74 15.32 -0.47
N ASN A 122 13.58 14.00 -0.51
CA ASN A 122 13.37 13.14 0.65
C ASN A 122 12.12 13.50 1.47
N LYS A 123 11.06 13.95 0.80
CA LYS A 123 9.76 14.24 1.43
C LYS A 123 8.82 13.05 1.33
N LEU A 124 7.87 12.98 2.26
CA LEU A 124 6.73 12.06 2.19
C LEU A 124 5.55 12.78 1.53
N SER A 125 5.00 12.20 0.47
CA SER A 125 3.78 12.65 -0.18
C SER A 125 2.61 11.76 0.25
N ILE A 126 1.58 12.33 0.85
CA ILE A 126 0.40 11.60 1.32
C ILE A 126 -0.89 12.32 0.91
N ALA A 127 -1.93 11.53 0.60
CA ALA A 127 -3.28 12.05 0.53
C ALA A 127 -3.83 12.30 1.93
N THR A 128 -4.35 13.49 2.16
CA THR A 128 -5.04 13.79 3.40
C THR A 128 -6.50 13.33 3.30
N SER A 129 -7.00 12.67 4.35
CA SER A 129 -8.43 12.39 4.47
C SER A 129 -9.19 13.70 4.72
N ALA A 130 -9.78 14.26 3.68
CA ALA A 130 -10.47 15.56 3.69
C ALA A 130 -12.00 15.42 3.60
N ASP A 131 -12.56 14.34 4.13
CA ASP A 131 -14.00 14.14 4.12
C ASP A 131 -14.69 15.12 5.09
N ARG A 132 -15.65 15.91 4.55
CA ARG A 132 -16.47 16.85 5.32
C ARG A 132 -17.42 16.17 6.30
N ALA A 133 -17.74 14.89 6.07
CA ALA A 133 -18.62 14.10 6.95
C ALA A 133 -18.00 13.84 8.33
N TYR A 134 -16.66 13.87 8.44
CA TYR A 134 -15.97 13.74 9.72
C TYR A 134 -15.62 15.11 10.27
N GLY A 135 -16.36 15.59 11.27
CA GLY A 135 -16.06 16.83 11.96
C GLY A 135 -14.61 16.87 12.49
N ARG A 136 -13.95 18.02 12.42
CA ARG A 136 -12.54 18.19 12.83
C ARG A 136 -12.28 17.72 14.27
N VAL A 137 -13.25 17.86 15.16
CA VAL A 137 -13.18 17.49 16.58
C VAL A 137 -13.05 15.99 16.76
N LEU A 138 -13.87 15.18 16.09
CA LEU A 138 -13.84 13.71 16.20
C LEU A 138 -12.51 13.12 15.75
N ARG A 139 -11.83 13.70 14.77
CA ARG A 139 -10.51 13.25 14.33
C ARG A 139 -9.42 13.54 15.34
N ALA A 140 -9.44 14.73 15.94
CA ALA A 140 -8.47 15.09 16.96
C ALA A 140 -8.61 14.23 18.21
N GLU A 141 -9.82 13.98 18.67
CA GLU A 141 -10.09 13.11 19.83
C GLU A 141 -9.71 11.66 19.58
N TRP A 142 -10.02 11.12 18.39
CA TRP A 142 -9.60 9.76 18.02
C TRP A 142 -8.08 9.64 17.95
N PHE A 143 -7.41 10.59 17.33
CA PHE A 143 -5.96 10.60 17.21
C PHE A 143 -5.28 10.75 18.57
N LEU A 144 -5.72 11.70 19.38
CA LEU A 144 -5.20 11.94 20.73
C LEU A 144 -5.50 10.76 21.66
N GLY A 145 -6.67 10.14 21.57
CA GLY A 145 -7.03 8.95 22.33
C GLY A 145 -6.18 7.73 21.94
N SER A 146 -5.78 7.59 20.68
CA SER A 146 -4.89 6.54 20.23
C SER A 146 -3.46 6.76 20.74
N PHE A 147 -2.97 8.00 20.75
CA PHE A 147 -1.67 8.36 21.32
C PHE A 147 -1.63 8.19 22.84
N ALA A 148 -2.68 8.56 23.56
CA ALA A 148 -2.77 8.36 25.00
C ALA A 148 -2.73 6.88 25.38
N ARG A 149 -3.37 6.01 24.59
CA ARG A 149 -3.28 4.55 24.80
C ARG A 149 -1.89 3.97 24.55
N ILE A 150 -1.16 4.49 23.58
CA ILE A 150 0.22 4.07 23.34
C ILE A 150 1.13 4.48 24.50
N LYS A 151 0.95 5.70 25.05
CA LYS A 151 1.71 6.17 26.21
C LYS A 151 1.40 5.40 27.49
N SER A 152 0.15 4.99 27.71
CA SER A 152 -0.25 4.26 28.92
C SER A 152 0.19 2.79 28.93
N GLN A 153 0.70 2.25 27.82
CA GLN A 153 1.22 0.88 27.74
C GLN A 153 2.74 0.77 28.02
N ASN A 154 3.41 1.90 28.22
CA ASN A 154 4.86 1.97 28.47
C ASN A 154 5.22 2.38 29.91
N TYR A 155 4.27 2.24 30.87
CA TYR A 155 4.49 2.43 32.30
C TYR A 155 4.01 1.21 33.08
#